data_a0cb1334054eb371fa7ff9547a94dcc2
#
_entry.id   a0cb1334054eb371fa7ff9547a94dcc2
#
_cell.length_a   1.000
_cell.length_b   1.000
_cell.length_c   1.000
_cell.angle_alpha   90.00
_cell.angle_beta   90.00
_cell.angle_gamma   90.00
#
_symmetry.space_group_name_H-M   'P 1'
#
loop_
_entity.id
_entity.type
_entity.pdbx_description
1 polymer ?
#
loop_
_entity_poly.entity_id
_entity_poly.type
_entity_poly.pdbx_seq_one_letter_code
_entity_poly.pdbx_strand_id
1 'polypeptide(L)'
;NMLAGVAGFDAVLLVIAADEGVMPQTREHLNICNLLQIPNGLVALTRIDLVEDAEMIELCRDEIEELVEGTFLEGKPIIPVSSLTGKGIPELKNALQNLSTQLAPPQLDQPFRMFVDRSFSVKGFGTIVTGTVLSGSVKAEEELQHYPGTEKVRIRGIQVHGKNRNEVHAGNRAALNLAGISQLSVQRGEQLAGRDSLINSFMLNVELSLLEDAPADIRQRSRVRFHLGSQEVMGRVILLENDHLPRGTTALAQLRLEEEVSSRYGDRFILRSYSPLMTCLLYTSPSPRDQEA
;
A
#
# COMPACT_ATOMS: atom_id res chain seq x y z
N ASN A 1 -6.12 -7.89 5.80
CA ASN A 1 -5.92 -7.52 4.40
C ASN A 1 -5.05 -6.25 4.30
N MET A 2 -3.78 -6.42 4.66
CA MET A 2 -2.79 -5.34 4.76
C MET A 2 -2.58 -4.62 3.41
N LEU A 3 -2.47 -5.38 2.31
CA LEU A 3 -2.19 -4.85 0.97
C LEU A 3 -3.12 -3.70 0.53
N ALA A 4 -4.39 -3.80 0.88
CA ALA A 4 -5.37 -2.78 0.51
C ALA A 4 -5.21 -1.43 1.26
N GLY A 5 -4.42 -1.39 2.32
CA GLY A 5 -4.18 -0.19 3.13
C GLY A 5 -2.81 0.44 2.94
N VAL A 6 -1.85 -0.32 2.41
CA VAL A 6 -0.43 0.09 2.38
C VAL A 6 -0.13 1.15 1.31
N ALA A 7 -0.96 1.26 0.28
CA ALA A 7 -0.80 2.32 -0.71
C ALA A 7 -0.98 3.70 -0.06
N GLY A 8 0.10 4.45 0.06
CA GLY A 8 0.11 5.78 0.68
C GLY A 8 0.59 5.82 2.12
N PHE A 9 1.34 4.82 2.58
CA PHE A 9 2.07 4.92 3.84
C PHE A 9 3.38 5.68 3.63
N ASP A 10 3.61 6.67 4.47
CA ASP A 10 4.85 7.44 4.49
C ASP A 10 5.88 6.82 5.44
N ALA A 11 5.41 6.05 6.44
CA ALA A 11 6.23 5.35 7.41
C ALA A 11 5.50 4.14 8.02
N VAL A 12 6.25 3.23 8.63
CA VAL A 12 5.76 2.04 9.32
C VAL A 12 6.18 2.04 10.77
N LEU A 13 5.25 1.74 11.66
CA LEU A 13 5.52 1.28 13.01
C LEU A 13 5.34 -0.24 13.01
N LEU A 14 6.46 -1.00 13.00
CA LEU A 14 6.43 -2.44 13.12
C LEU A 14 6.24 -2.80 14.61
N VAL A 15 5.16 -3.53 14.91
CA VAL A 15 4.81 -3.89 16.28
C VAL A 15 5.03 -5.39 16.49
N ILE A 16 5.89 -5.74 17.45
CA ILE A 16 6.22 -7.11 17.81
C ILE A 16 5.97 -7.27 19.30
N ALA A 17 5.34 -8.37 19.72
CA ALA A 17 5.10 -8.68 21.11
C ALA A 17 6.27 -9.45 21.69
N ALA A 18 6.82 -9.00 22.82
CA ALA A 18 8.00 -9.60 23.45
C ALA A 18 7.77 -11.04 23.94
N ASP A 19 6.52 -11.37 24.28
CA ASP A 19 6.10 -12.71 24.71
C ASP A 19 5.88 -13.70 23.55
N GLU A 20 5.77 -13.21 22.29
CA GLU A 20 5.53 -14.03 21.09
C GLU A 20 6.74 -14.06 20.13
N GLY A 21 7.63 -13.04 20.17
CA GLY A 21 8.77 -12.90 19.26
C GLY A 21 8.36 -12.60 17.81
N VAL A 22 9.27 -12.88 16.88
CA VAL A 22 9.06 -12.67 15.45
C VAL A 22 8.19 -13.77 14.85
N MET A 23 6.97 -13.42 14.47
CA MET A 23 6.01 -14.32 13.84
C MET A 23 6.15 -14.36 12.32
N PRO A 24 5.75 -15.45 11.63
CA PRO A 24 5.79 -15.53 10.16
C PRO A 24 5.04 -14.40 9.47
N GLN A 25 3.93 -13.93 10.04
CA GLN A 25 3.18 -12.78 9.53
C GLN A 25 3.97 -11.47 9.62
N THR A 26 4.81 -11.31 10.65
CA THR A 26 5.68 -10.14 10.81
C THR A 26 6.66 -10.05 9.65
N ARG A 27 7.28 -11.17 9.27
CA ARG A 27 8.19 -11.28 8.11
C ARG A 27 7.46 -10.92 6.81
N GLU A 28 6.28 -11.50 6.57
CA GLU A 28 5.47 -11.19 5.37
C GLU A 28 5.12 -9.70 5.30
N HIS A 29 4.70 -9.10 6.41
CA HIS A 29 4.33 -7.68 6.47
C HIS A 29 5.54 -6.78 6.22
N LEU A 30 6.69 -7.09 6.81
CA LEU A 30 7.92 -6.34 6.58
C LEU A 30 8.35 -6.44 5.11
N ASN A 31 8.33 -7.64 4.52
CA ASN A 31 8.64 -7.86 3.11
C ASN A 31 7.72 -7.01 2.21
N ILE A 32 6.41 -6.99 2.46
CA ILE A 32 5.47 -6.14 1.72
C ILE A 32 5.84 -4.66 1.82
N CYS A 33 6.16 -4.16 3.03
CA CYS A 33 6.55 -2.77 3.23
C CYS A 33 7.87 -2.44 2.52
N ASN A 34 8.84 -3.34 2.59
CA ASN A 34 10.14 -3.20 1.93
C ASN A 34 9.98 -3.18 0.40
N LEU A 35 9.19 -4.09 -0.13
CA LEU A 35 8.85 -4.16 -1.54
C LEU A 35 8.15 -2.89 -2.04
N LEU A 36 7.21 -2.33 -1.30
CA LEU A 36 6.56 -1.07 -1.62
C LEU A 36 7.49 0.15 -1.41
N GLN A 37 8.75 -0.12 -0.98
CA GLN A 37 9.78 0.89 -0.73
C GLN A 37 9.29 2.00 0.20
N ILE A 38 8.63 1.62 1.29
CA ILE A 38 8.30 2.59 2.33
C ILE A 38 9.61 3.10 2.91
N PRO A 39 9.82 4.44 2.92
CA PRO A 39 11.17 4.97 3.14
C PRO A 39 11.60 4.98 4.60
N ASN A 40 10.67 4.92 5.54
CA ASN A 40 10.94 5.15 6.95
C ASN A 40 10.08 4.31 7.88
N GLY A 41 10.58 4.12 9.10
CA GLY A 41 9.83 3.44 10.14
C GLY A 41 10.62 3.30 11.43
N LEU A 42 10.01 2.64 12.40
CA LEU A 42 10.64 2.20 13.65
C LEU A 42 9.93 0.95 14.18
N VAL A 43 10.50 0.31 15.18
CA VAL A 43 9.96 -0.91 15.79
C VAL A 43 9.52 -0.63 17.22
N ALA A 44 8.32 -1.11 17.59
CA ALA A 44 7.86 -1.15 18.97
C ALA A 44 7.84 -2.60 19.44
N LEU A 45 8.66 -2.93 20.44
CA LEU A 45 8.66 -4.19 21.14
C LEU A 45 7.67 -4.09 22.31
N THR A 46 6.48 -4.65 22.14
CA THR A 46 5.35 -4.48 23.08
C THR A 46 5.26 -5.60 24.10
N ARG A 47 4.36 -5.43 25.10
CA ARG A 47 4.10 -6.42 26.16
C ARG A 47 5.34 -6.82 26.97
N ILE A 48 6.29 -5.91 27.15
CA ILE A 48 7.49 -6.18 27.97
C ILE A 48 7.16 -6.44 29.44
N ASP A 49 5.96 -6.11 29.87
CA ASP A 49 5.43 -6.42 31.22
C ASP A 49 5.05 -7.89 31.40
N LEU A 50 4.88 -8.66 30.31
CA LEU A 50 4.60 -10.11 30.37
C LEU A 50 5.88 -10.97 30.39
N VAL A 51 7.04 -10.37 30.17
CA VAL A 51 8.32 -11.05 30.17
C VAL A 51 9.09 -10.67 31.42
N GLU A 52 9.24 -11.63 32.36
CA GLU A 52 9.91 -11.39 33.64
C GLU A 52 11.44 -11.32 33.49
N ASP A 53 11.99 -12.08 32.52
CA ASP A 53 13.42 -12.18 32.29
C ASP A 53 13.91 -11.12 31.29
N ALA A 54 14.82 -10.27 31.74
CA ALA A 54 15.44 -9.25 30.90
C ALA A 54 16.25 -9.85 29.71
N GLU A 55 16.84 -11.04 29.89
CA GLU A 55 17.59 -11.74 28.85
C GLU A 55 16.66 -12.14 27.67
N MET A 56 15.42 -12.51 27.95
CA MET A 56 14.42 -12.82 26.90
C MET A 56 14.05 -11.59 26.09
N ILE A 57 14.02 -10.41 26.70
CA ILE A 57 13.74 -9.16 25.97
C ILE A 57 14.92 -8.83 25.02
N GLU A 58 16.15 -9.03 25.47
CA GLU A 58 17.34 -8.82 24.62
C GLU A 58 17.40 -9.86 23.49
N LEU A 59 17.10 -11.14 23.76
CA LEU A 59 17.01 -12.17 22.71
C LEU A 59 15.98 -11.82 21.64
N CYS A 60 14.80 -11.34 22.05
CA CYS A 60 13.78 -10.91 21.11
C CYS A 60 14.24 -9.67 20.32
N ARG A 61 15.02 -8.79 20.92
CA ARG A 61 15.62 -7.65 20.24
C ARG A 61 16.63 -8.08 19.18
N ASP A 62 17.51 -9.03 19.52
CA ASP A 62 18.50 -9.59 18.57
C ASP A 62 17.79 -10.25 17.37
N GLU A 63 16.71 -11.00 17.62
CA GLU A 63 15.88 -11.59 16.57
C GLU A 63 15.24 -10.54 15.66
N ILE A 64 14.84 -9.40 16.22
CA ILE A 64 14.31 -8.28 15.45
C ILE A 64 15.42 -7.61 14.62
N GLU A 65 16.62 -7.42 15.18
CA GLU A 65 17.76 -6.84 14.47
C GLU A 65 18.14 -7.72 13.26
N GLU A 66 18.16 -9.05 13.42
CA GLU A 66 18.34 -9.99 12.31
C GLU A 66 17.21 -9.90 11.27
N LEU A 67 15.96 -9.80 11.73
CA LEU A 67 14.81 -9.67 10.83
C LEU A 67 14.87 -8.45 9.93
N VAL A 68 15.31 -7.30 10.46
CA VAL A 68 15.29 -6.02 9.75
C VAL A 68 16.56 -5.76 8.94
N GLU A 69 17.57 -6.60 9.01
CA GLU A 69 18.80 -6.51 8.22
C GLU A 69 18.48 -6.46 6.72
N GLY A 70 19.11 -5.56 5.98
CA GLY A 70 18.84 -5.32 4.55
C GLY A 70 17.49 -4.66 4.23
N THR A 71 16.72 -4.25 5.23
CA THR A 71 15.44 -3.55 5.04
C THR A 71 15.53 -2.07 5.37
N PHE A 72 14.47 -1.31 5.08
CA PHE A 72 14.36 0.11 5.46
C PHE A 72 14.33 0.36 6.99
N LEU A 73 14.18 -0.70 7.80
CA LEU A 73 14.21 -0.65 9.26
C LEU A 73 15.59 -0.97 9.86
N GLU A 74 16.58 -1.33 9.05
CA GLU A 74 17.94 -1.58 9.52
C GLU A 74 18.51 -0.36 10.26
N GLY A 75 19.04 -0.58 11.47
CA GLY A 75 19.57 0.47 12.33
C GLY A 75 18.54 1.46 12.87
N LYS A 76 17.25 1.23 12.68
CA LYS A 76 16.20 2.07 13.25
C LYS A 76 15.91 1.70 14.70
N PRO A 77 15.39 2.65 15.52
CA PRO A 77 15.11 2.37 16.92
C PRO A 77 14.14 1.22 17.14
N ILE A 78 14.49 0.29 18.01
CA ILE A 78 13.63 -0.73 18.61
C ILE A 78 13.27 -0.26 20.01
N ILE A 79 12.02 0.10 20.26
CA ILE A 79 11.59 0.74 21.50
C ILE A 79 10.75 -0.24 22.33
N PRO A 80 11.28 -0.71 23.48
CA PRO A 80 10.53 -1.56 24.39
C PRO A 80 9.41 -0.78 25.07
N VAL A 81 8.17 -1.29 25.00
CA VAL A 81 7.00 -0.61 25.56
C VAL A 81 6.03 -1.56 26.25
N SER A 82 5.36 -1.04 27.26
CA SER A 82 4.16 -1.64 27.84
C SER A 82 3.03 -0.61 27.88
N SER A 83 1.94 -0.89 27.20
CA SER A 83 0.74 -0.06 27.26
C SER A 83 0.02 -0.18 28.60
N LEU A 84 0.21 -1.29 29.34
CA LEU A 84 -0.39 -1.53 30.65
C LEU A 84 0.29 -0.67 31.74
N THR A 85 1.63 -0.68 31.77
CA THR A 85 2.41 0.04 32.79
C THR A 85 2.79 1.46 32.38
N GLY A 86 2.70 1.79 31.09
CA GLY A 86 3.15 3.06 30.52
C GLY A 86 4.65 3.12 30.25
N LYS A 87 5.42 2.07 30.57
CA LYS A 87 6.88 2.04 30.35
C LYS A 87 7.18 2.15 28.84
N GLY A 88 8.13 3.01 28.46
CA GLY A 88 8.58 3.22 27.08
C GLY A 88 7.61 4.03 26.21
N ILE A 89 6.42 4.36 26.69
CA ILE A 89 5.43 5.13 25.90
C ILE A 89 5.88 6.56 25.60
N PRO A 90 6.51 7.31 26.54
CA PRO A 90 7.07 8.62 26.23
C PRO A 90 8.17 8.56 25.16
N GLU A 91 9.04 7.58 25.24
CA GLU A 91 10.14 7.35 24.28
C GLU A 91 9.59 7.03 22.88
N LEU A 92 8.58 6.15 22.81
CA LEU A 92 7.89 5.84 21.54
C LEU A 92 7.23 7.08 20.94
N LYS A 93 6.56 7.90 21.74
CA LYS A 93 5.96 9.16 21.26
C LYS A 93 7.00 10.11 20.71
N ASN A 94 8.12 10.28 21.41
CA ASN A 94 9.21 11.15 20.96
C ASN A 94 9.83 10.63 19.64
N ALA A 95 10.04 9.31 19.53
CA ALA A 95 10.56 8.70 18.31
C ALA A 95 9.60 8.87 17.11
N LEU A 96 8.30 8.69 17.32
CA LEU A 96 7.27 8.93 16.30
C LEU A 96 7.21 10.41 15.89
N GLN A 97 7.34 11.33 16.85
CA GLN A 97 7.39 12.76 16.55
C GLN A 97 8.61 13.11 15.72
N ASN A 98 9.79 12.60 16.08
CA ASN A 98 11.02 12.78 15.30
C ASN A 98 10.89 12.18 13.90
N LEU A 99 10.32 10.96 13.78
CA LEU A 99 10.05 10.32 12.50
C LEU A 99 9.17 11.21 11.63
N SER A 100 8.09 11.76 12.19
CA SER A 100 7.15 12.61 11.44
C SER A 100 7.81 13.87 10.85
N THR A 101 8.87 14.40 11.46
CA THR A 101 9.60 15.56 10.93
C THR A 101 10.55 15.22 9.78
N GLN A 102 10.85 13.94 9.60
CA GLN A 102 11.75 13.44 8.56
C GLN A 102 11.01 12.96 7.30
N LEU A 103 9.67 12.88 7.36
CA LEU A 103 8.87 12.44 6.22
C LEU A 103 8.88 13.49 5.11
N ALA A 104 8.87 13.00 3.87
CA ALA A 104 8.73 13.86 2.71
C ALA A 104 7.38 14.60 2.75
N PRO A 105 7.33 15.85 2.30
CA PRO A 105 6.07 16.56 2.19
C PRO A 105 5.12 15.87 1.21
N PRO A 106 3.80 15.98 1.42
CA PRO A 106 2.81 15.38 0.51
C PRO A 106 2.98 15.93 -0.91
N GLN A 107 2.76 15.09 -1.93
CA GLN A 107 2.85 15.46 -3.34
C GLN A 107 1.60 16.28 -3.76
N LEU A 108 1.63 17.58 -3.58
CA LEU A 108 0.49 18.48 -3.86
C LEU A 108 0.46 18.98 -5.31
N ASP A 109 1.57 18.95 -6.02
CA ASP A 109 1.76 19.39 -7.41
C ASP A 109 1.31 18.36 -8.46
N GLN A 110 1.03 17.15 -8.02
CA GLN A 110 0.51 16.07 -8.86
C GLN A 110 -1.03 16.13 -8.99
N PRO A 111 -1.62 15.57 -10.06
CA PRO A 111 -3.07 15.40 -10.13
C PRO A 111 -3.62 14.64 -8.90
N PHE A 112 -4.82 15.03 -8.47
CA PHE A 112 -5.52 14.32 -7.38
C PHE A 112 -5.63 12.84 -7.71
N ARG A 113 -5.39 11.98 -6.71
CA ARG A 113 -5.57 10.55 -6.82
C ARG A 113 -5.94 9.92 -5.48
N MET A 114 -6.98 9.09 -5.48
CA MET A 114 -7.44 8.36 -4.31
C MET A 114 -7.96 6.98 -4.71
N PHE A 115 -7.48 5.90 -4.07
CA PHE A 115 -8.11 4.59 -4.15
C PHE A 115 -9.35 4.53 -3.27
N VAL A 116 -10.42 3.97 -3.80
CA VAL A 116 -11.64 3.70 -3.04
C VAL A 116 -11.44 2.44 -2.21
N ASP A 117 -11.49 2.56 -0.89
CA ASP A 117 -11.45 1.42 0.02
C ASP A 117 -12.85 0.98 0.48
N ARG A 118 -13.81 1.90 0.49
CA ARG A 118 -15.22 1.61 0.76
C ARG A 118 -16.11 2.52 -0.07
N SER A 119 -17.24 1.96 -0.53
CA SER A 119 -18.32 2.70 -1.18
C SER A 119 -19.64 2.35 -0.49
N PHE A 120 -20.43 3.33 -0.12
CA PHE A 120 -21.73 3.15 0.53
C PHE A 120 -22.69 4.30 0.20
N SER A 121 -23.98 4.04 0.34
CA SER A 121 -25.01 5.06 0.16
C SER A 121 -25.57 5.51 1.50
N VAL A 122 -25.75 6.81 1.66
CA VAL A 122 -26.40 7.41 2.83
C VAL A 122 -27.67 8.11 2.36
N LYS A 123 -28.82 7.77 2.99
CA LYS A 123 -30.12 8.37 2.66
C LYS A 123 -30.04 9.91 2.76
N GLY A 124 -30.39 10.59 1.68
CA GLY A 124 -30.34 12.05 1.58
C GLY A 124 -29.00 12.63 1.13
N PHE A 125 -27.89 11.86 1.20
CA PHE A 125 -26.56 12.31 0.79
C PHE A 125 -26.07 11.68 -0.52
N GLY A 126 -26.58 10.50 -0.88
CA GLY A 126 -26.16 9.80 -2.09
C GLY A 126 -24.94 8.90 -1.88
N THR A 127 -24.10 8.81 -2.89
CA THR A 127 -22.90 7.94 -2.90
C THR A 127 -21.77 8.57 -2.11
N ILE A 128 -21.25 7.86 -1.13
CA ILE A 128 -20.06 8.24 -0.36
C ILE A 128 -18.98 7.18 -0.55
N VAL A 129 -17.79 7.64 -0.84
CA VAL A 129 -16.58 6.79 -0.91
C VAL A 129 -15.55 7.23 0.11
N THR A 130 -14.79 6.28 0.64
CA THR A 130 -13.65 6.57 1.52
C THR A 130 -12.36 6.05 0.93
N GLY A 131 -11.26 6.74 1.24
CA GLY A 131 -9.93 6.35 0.79
C GLY A 131 -8.85 7.29 1.32
N THR A 132 -7.60 6.92 1.07
CA THR A 132 -6.44 7.77 1.32
C THR A 132 -6.08 8.52 0.05
N VAL A 133 -5.93 9.84 0.13
CA VAL A 133 -5.48 10.69 -0.97
C VAL A 133 -3.97 10.50 -1.14
N LEU A 134 -3.54 9.98 -2.28
CA LEU A 134 -2.14 9.67 -2.58
C LEU A 134 -1.39 10.87 -3.14
N SER A 135 -2.05 11.69 -3.96
CA SER A 135 -1.44 12.86 -4.59
C SER A 135 -2.47 13.96 -4.82
N GLY A 136 -1.98 15.18 -5.00
CA GLY A 136 -2.77 16.36 -5.32
C GLY A 136 -3.71 16.81 -4.22
N SER A 137 -4.66 17.64 -4.60
CA SER A 137 -5.76 18.11 -3.76
C SER A 137 -7.05 18.19 -4.57
N VAL A 138 -8.20 18.21 -3.87
CA VAL A 138 -9.52 18.45 -4.47
C VAL A 138 -10.38 19.28 -3.52
N LYS A 139 -11.15 20.21 -4.09
CA LYS A 139 -12.12 21.04 -3.37
C LYS A 139 -13.56 20.53 -3.56
N ALA A 140 -14.42 20.91 -2.65
CA ALA A 140 -15.84 20.73 -2.85
C ALA A 140 -16.29 21.46 -4.13
N GLU A 141 -17.25 20.88 -4.84
CA GLU A 141 -17.79 21.29 -6.15
C GLU A 141 -16.85 21.03 -7.35
N GLU A 142 -15.60 20.61 -7.17
CA GLU A 142 -14.73 20.21 -8.27
C GLU A 142 -15.13 18.85 -8.85
N GLU A 143 -14.71 18.64 -10.09
CA GLU A 143 -14.95 17.39 -10.83
C GLU A 143 -13.69 16.53 -10.87
N LEU A 144 -13.88 15.24 -10.63
CA LEU A 144 -12.90 14.19 -10.83
C LEU A 144 -13.41 13.19 -11.88
N GLN A 145 -12.54 12.29 -12.28
CA GLN A 145 -12.88 11.14 -13.12
C GLN A 145 -12.84 9.87 -12.26
N HIS A 146 -13.84 9.03 -12.46
CA HIS A 146 -13.90 7.68 -11.91
C HIS A 146 -13.16 6.72 -12.84
N TYR A 147 -12.30 5.84 -12.27
CA TYR A 147 -11.47 4.87 -12.99
C TYR A 147 -11.67 3.45 -12.42
N PRO A 148 -11.69 2.39 -13.27
CA PRO A 148 -11.46 2.37 -14.72
C PRO A 148 -12.63 2.88 -15.55
N GLY A 149 -13.74 3.29 -14.95
CA GLY A 149 -14.82 3.99 -15.63
C GLY A 149 -14.33 5.30 -16.30
N THR A 150 -15.24 5.94 -16.99
CA THR A 150 -14.98 7.23 -17.65
C THR A 150 -15.90 8.32 -17.12
N GLU A 151 -16.70 8.00 -16.12
CA GLU A 151 -17.70 8.91 -15.56
C GLU A 151 -17.03 10.07 -14.84
N LYS A 152 -17.54 11.26 -15.13
CA LYS A 152 -17.23 12.46 -14.37
C LYS A 152 -18.07 12.48 -13.11
N VAL A 153 -17.40 12.71 -12.00
CA VAL A 153 -18.03 12.78 -10.66
C VAL A 153 -17.74 14.14 -10.03
N ARG A 154 -18.77 14.81 -9.53
CA ARG A 154 -18.62 16.06 -8.80
C ARG A 154 -18.59 15.80 -7.31
N ILE A 155 -17.69 16.44 -6.59
CA ILE A 155 -17.54 16.34 -5.15
C ILE A 155 -18.54 17.28 -4.47
N ARG A 156 -19.61 16.75 -3.87
CA ARG A 156 -20.59 17.54 -3.11
C ARG A 156 -20.14 17.92 -1.71
N GLY A 157 -19.24 17.13 -1.13
CA GLY A 157 -18.77 17.36 0.21
C GLY A 157 -17.59 16.47 0.57
N ILE A 158 -16.80 16.96 1.49
CA ILE A 158 -15.56 16.34 1.94
C ILE A 158 -15.58 16.25 3.46
N GLN A 159 -15.21 15.08 4.00
CA GLN A 159 -14.97 14.90 5.42
C GLN A 159 -13.59 14.32 5.68
N VAL A 160 -12.88 14.90 6.63
CA VAL A 160 -11.58 14.43 7.12
C VAL A 160 -11.65 14.33 8.63
N HIS A 161 -11.31 13.17 9.20
CA HIS A 161 -11.42 12.91 10.64
C HIS A 161 -12.81 13.26 11.24
N GLY A 162 -13.89 12.93 10.51
CA GLY A 162 -15.28 13.20 10.94
C GLY A 162 -15.72 14.67 10.88
N LYS A 163 -14.87 15.57 10.36
CA LYS A 163 -15.18 17.00 10.21
C LYS A 163 -15.33 17.37 8.74
N ASN A 164 -16.35 18.18 8.44
CA ASN A 164 -16.51 18.75 7.12
C ASN A 164 -15.35 19.68 6.76
N ARG A 165 -14.89 19.59 5.53
CA ARG A 165 -13.81 20.40 4.96
C ARG A 165 -14.20 20.90 3.57
N ASN A 166 -13.66 22.02 3.15
CA ASN A 166 -13.83 22.53 1.79
C ASN A 166 -12.82 21.95 0.81
N GLU A 167 -11.72 21.41 1.32
CA GLU A 167 -10.62 20.85 0.54
C GLU A 167 -9.99 19.67 1.29
N VAL A 168 -9.44 18.72 0.52
CA VAL A 168 -8.58 17.65 1.02
C VAL A 168 -7.37 17.50 0.09
N HIS A 169 -6.24 17.13 0.65
CA HIS A 169 -4.97 16.95 -0.06
C HIS A 169 -4.29 15.64 0.30
N ALA A 170 -3.24 15.28 -0.44
CA ALA A 170 -2.42 14.10 -0.23
C ALA A 170 -2.02 13.92 1.25
N GLY A 171 -1.90 12.66 1.68
CA GLY A 171 -1.60 12.27 3.04
C GLY A 171 -2.83 12.19 3.97
N ASN A 172 -4.01 12.61 3.51
CA ASN A 172 -5.23 12.53 4.31
C ASN A 172 -6.12 11.35 3.92
N ARG A 173 -6.71 10.71 4.92
CA ARG A 173 -7.85 9.83 4.71
C ARG A 173 -9.14 10.64 4.70
N ALA A 174 -9.91 10.51 3.62
CA ALA A 174 -11.12 11.30 3.42
C ALA A 174 -12.35 10.44 3.09
N ALA A 175 -13.52 11.01 3.38
CA ALA A 175 -14.79 10.58 2.82
C ALA A 175 -15.26 11.65 1.83
N LEU A 176 -15.53 11.25 0.59
CA LEU A 176 -16.02 12.11 -0.49
C LEU A 176 -17.46 11.76 -0.82
N ASN A 177 -18.34 12.76 -0.76
CA ASN A 177 -19.71 12.63 -1.23
C ASN A 177 -19.75 12.97 -2.72
N LEU A 178 -20.20 12.01 -3.53
CA LEU A 178 -20.16 12.08 -4.99
C LEU A 178 -21.55 12.39 -5.57
N ALA A 179 -21.56 13.25 -6.60
CA ALA A 179 -22.71 13.47 -7.47
C ALA A 179 -22.44 12.89 -8.86
N GLY A 180 -23.50 12.46 -9.52
CA GLY A 180 -23.41 11.98 -10.91
C GLY A 180 -23.07 10.49 -11.06
N ILE A 181 -22.90 9.77 -9.94
CA ILE A 181 -22.58 8.34 -9.97
C ILE A 181 -23.40 7.58 -8.91
N SER A 182 -23.82 6.36 -9.25
CA SER A 182 -24.50 5.48 -8.29
C SER A 182 -23.49 4.74 -7.41
N GLN A 183 -23.92 4.35 -6.22
CA GLN A 183 -23.06 3.56 -5.31
C GLN A 183 -22.69 2.20 -5.93
N LEU A 184 -23.58 1.58 -6.74
CA LEU A 184 -23.32 0.31 -7.40
C LEU A 184 -22.25 0.42 -8.51
N SER A 185 -22.02 1.63 -9.03
CA SER A 185 -21.03 1.88 -10.09
C SER A 185 -19.65 2.19 -9.54
N VAL A 186 -19.48 2.29 -8.22
CA VAL A 186 -18.16 2.56 -7.61
C VAL A 186 -17.82 1.46 -6.62
N GLN A 187 -16.81 0.70 -6.94
CA GLN A 187 -16.40 -0.45 -6.16
C GLN A 187 -15.10 -0.20 -5.41
N ARG A 188 -14.84 -1.06 -4.43
CA ARG A 188 -13.54 -1.07 -3.77
C ARG A 188 -12.43 -1.44 -4.77
N GLY A 189 -11.33 -0.73 -4.74
CA GLY A 189 -10.20 -0.91 -5.65
C GLY A 189 -10.18 0.06 -6.80
N GLU A 190 -11.33 0.60 -7.17
CA GLU A 190 -11.42 1.66 -8.17
C GLU A 190 -10.85 2.98 -7.66
N GLN A 191 -10.69 3.95 -8.54
CA GLN A 191 -9.99 5.19 -8.22
C GLN A 191 -10.81 6.41 -8.60
N LEU A 192 -10.64 7.47 -7.82
CA LEU A 192 -10.98 8.83 -8.21
C LEU A 192 -9.69 9.59 -8.46
N ALA A 193 -9.58 10.20 -9.62
CA ALA A 193 -8.37 10.94 -9.99
C ALA A 193 -8.68 12.16 -10.87
N GLY A 194 -7.67 13.00 -11.07
CA GLY A 194 -7.73 14.08 -12.04
C GLY A 194 -8.07 13.54 -13.43
N ARG A 195 -8.71 14.36 -14.25
CA ARG A 195 -9.11 13.98 -15.60
C ARG A 195 -7.87 13.58 -16.43
N ASP A 196 -7.98 12.47 -17.16
CA ASP A 196 -6.97 11.94 -18.06
C ASP A 196 -5.59 11.71 -17.40
N SER A 197 -5.58 11.49 -16.07
CA SER A 197 -4.34 11.31 -15.29
C SER A 197 -3.92 9.85 -15.08
N LEU A 198 -4.77 8.91 -15.43
CA LEU A 198 -4.53 7.46 -15.36
C LEU A 198 -4.84 6.80 -16.71
N ILE A 199 -4.19 5.68 -16.97
CA ILE A 199 -4.40 4.86 -18.16
C ILE A 199 -5.08 3.57 -17.75
N ASN A 200 -6.17 3.23 -18.46
CA ASN A 200 -6.87 1.97 -18.30
C ASN A 200 -6.25 0.91 -19.20
N SER A 201 -5.93 -0.26 -18.67
CA SER A 201 -5.35 -1.33 -19.46
C SER A 201 -5.61 -2.71 -18.86
N PHE A 202 -5.73 -3.72 -19.72
CA PHE A 202 -5.68 -5.15 -19.39
C PHE A 202 -4.26 -5.70 -19.47
N MET A 203 -3.30 -4.93 -20.00
CA MET A 203 -1.91 -5.34 -20.18
C MET A 203 -0.96 -4.28 -19.62
N LEU A 204 -0.04 -4.71 -18.77
CA LEU A 204 0.99 -3.85 -18.20
C LEU A 204 2.36 -4.44 -18.50
N ASN A 205 3.24 -3.66 -19.11
CA ASN A 205 4.65 -4.02 -19.21
C ASN A 205 5.36 -3.56 -17.95
N VAL A 206 6.03 -4.47 -17.29
CA VAL A 206 6.54 -4.29 -15.94
C VAL A 206 7.92 -4.94 -15.78
N GLU A 207 8.64 -4.47 -14.82
CA GLU A 207 9.83 -5.15 -14.33
C GLU A 207 9.44 -5.93 -13.06
N LEU A 208 9.71 -7.19 -12.96
CA LEU A 208 9.36 -8.07 -11.86
C LEU A 208 10.60 -8.49 -11.08
N SER A 209 10.62 -8.27 -9.78
CA SER A 209 11.66 -8.80 -8.88
C SER A 209 11.04 -9.89 -7.99
N LEU A 210 11.58 -11.10 -8.09
CA LEU A 210 11.13 -12.22 -7.27
C LEU A 210 11.95 -12.29 -5.98
N LEU A 211 11.29 -12.38 -4.85
CA LEU A 211 11.94 -12.52 -3.55
C LEU A 211 12.78 -13.81 -3.47
N GLU A 212 13.88 -13.78 -2.71
CA GLU A 212 14.72 -14.96 -2.45
C GLU A 212 13.96 -16.06 -1.69
N ASP A 213 13.12 -15.67 -0.74
CA ASP A 213 12.28 -16.53 0.09
C ASP A 213 10.94 -16.90 -0.56
N ALA A 214 10.74 -16.53 -1.84
CA ALA A 214 9.55 -16.93 -2.57
C ALA A 214 9.39 -18.47 -2.61
N PRO A 215 8.15 -19.01 -2.58
CA PRO A 215 7.93 -20.46 -2.50
C PRO A 215 8.40 -21.22 -3.73
N ALA A 216 8.46 -20.56 -4.90
CA ALA A 216 8.90 -21.15 -6.16
C ALA A 216 9.27 -20.06 -7.16
N ASP A 217 10.02 -20.45 -8.20
CA ASP A 217 10.27 -19.61 -9.38
C ASP A 217 8.96 -19.30 -10.12
N ILE A 218 8.90 -18.15 -10.77
CA ILE A 218 7.81 -17.81 -11.67
C ILE A 218 8.10 -18.39 -13.06
N ARG A 219 7.15 -19.14 -13.59
CA ARG A 219 7.22 -19.70 -14.94
C ARG A 219 6.37 -18.90 -15.91
N GLN A 220 6.65 -19.08 -17.19
CA GLN A 220 5.86 -18.51 -18.28
C GLN A 220 4.37 -18.84 -18.11
N ARG A 221 3.50 -17.82 -18.20
CA ARG A 221 2.05 -17.90 -18.01
C ARG A 221 1.58 -18.28 -16.60
N SER A 222 2.44 -18.16 -15.58
CA SER A 222 2.02 -18.32 -14.18
C SER A 222 0.81 -17.45 -13.87
N ARG A 223 -0.21 -18.03 -13.23
CA ARG A 223 -1.40 -17.31 -12.78
C ARG A 223 -1.11 -16.65 -11.43
N VAL A 224 -1.42 -15.36 -11.34
CA VAL A 224 -1.10 -14.53 -10.17
C VAL A 224 -2.29 -13.66 -9.79
N ARG A 225 -2.27 -13.18 -8.53
CA ARG A 225 -3.13 -12.10 -8.05
C ARG A 225 -2.33 -10.81 -8.10
N PHE A 226 -2.79 -9.87 -8.88
CA PHE A 226 -2.25 -8.52 -8.98
C PHE A 226 -2.94 -7.61 -7.97
N HIS A 227 -2.15 -6.90 -7.17
CA HIS A 227 -2.65 -5.94 -6.18
C HIS A 227 -2.06 -4.57 -6.46
N LEU A 228 -2.92 -3.61 -6.79
CA LEU A 228 -2.55 -2.20 -6.94
C LEU A 228 -3.43 -1.35 -6.00
N GLY A 229 -2.83 -0.77 -4.99
CA GLY A 229 -3.59 -0.08 -3.94
C GLY A 229 -4.60 -1.03 -3.27
N SER A 230 -5.89 -0.68 -3.32
CA SER A 230 -6.97 -1.52 -2.79
C SER A 230 -7.59 -2.46 -3.83
N GLN A 231 -7.16 -2.41 -5.09
CA GLN A 231 -7.62 -3.26 -6.18
C GLN A 231 -6.92 -4.63 -6.15
N GLU A 232 -7.68 -5.69 -6.42
CA GLU A 232 -7.16 -7.05 -6.61
C GLU A 232 -7.74 -7.62 -7.90
N VAL A 233 -6.86 -8.04 -8.82
CA VAL A 233 -7.25 -8.59 -10.13
C VAL A 233 -6.45 -9.84 -10.41
N MET A 234 -7.07 -10.85 -11.02
CA MET A 234 -6.37 -12.03 -11.50
C MET A 234 -5.64 -11.74 -12.81
N GLY A 235 -4.50 -12.37 -13.01
CA GLY A 235 -3.75 -12.22 -14.25
C GLY A 235 -2.74 -13.32 -14.50
N ARG A 236 -1.99 -13.18 -15.59
CA ARG A 236 -0.91 -14.07 -15.99
C ARG A 236 0.36 -13.28 -16.26
N VAL A 237 1.47 -13.83 -15.83
CA VAL A 237 2.82 -13.30 -16.11
C VAL A 237 3.31 -13.85 -17.45
N ILE A 238 3.67 -12.97 -18.35
CA ILE A 238 4.35 -13.31 -19.62
C ILE A 238 5.76 -12.73 -19.52
N LEU A 239 6.74 -13.58 -19.29
CA LEU A 239 8.14 -13.19 -19.26
C LEU A 239 8.60 -12.86 -20.70
N LEU A 240 9.36 -11.78 -20.89
CA LEU A 240 9.72 -11.29 -22.22
C LEU A 240 11.02 -11.92 -22.76
N GLU A 241 11.94 -12.31 -21.86
CA GLU A 241 13.28 -12.77 -22.25
C GLU A 241 13.52 -14.24 -21.95
N ASN A 242 12.89 -14.78 -20.91
CA ASN A 242 13.14 -16.12 -20.40
C ASN A 242 11.82 -16.88 -20.15
N ASP A 243 11.90 -18.20 -20.03
CA ASP A 243 10.74 -19.04 -19.72
C ASP A 243 10.45 -19.16 -18.22
N HIS A 244 11.40 -18.72 -17.38
CA HIS A 244 11.24 -18.69 -15.92
C HIS A 244 12.02 -17.52 -15.31
N LEU A 245 11.56 -17.04 -14.18
CA LEU A 245 12.20 -16.04 -13.33
C LEU A 245 12.64 -16.73 -12.03
N PRO A 246 13.96 -16.93 -11.83
CA PRO A 246 14.49 -17.51 -10.60
C PRO A 246 14.26 -16.60 -9.39
N ARG A 247 14.20 -17.19 -8.20
CA ARG A 247 14.17 -16.45 -6.94
C ARG A 247 15.39 -15.54 -6.79
N GLY A 248 15.19 -14.38 -6.16
CA GLY A 248 16.24 -13.36 -5.98
C GLY A 248 16.62 -12.61 -7.25
N THR A 249 15.90 -12.78 -8.37
CA THR A 249 16.24 -12.12 -9.64
C THR A 249 15.12 -11.21 -10.15
N THR A 250 15.47 -10.41 -11.15
CA THR A 250 14.56 -9.44 -11.79
C THR A 250 14.48 -9.72 -13.29
N ALA A 251 13.29 -9.56 -13.88
CA ALA A 251 13.07 -9.69 -15.31
C ALA A 251 11.97 -8.74 -15.81
N LEU A 252 12.02 -8.40 -17.10
CA LEU A 252 10.93 -7.71 -17.78
C LEU A 252 9.81 -8.69 -18.12
N ALA A 253 8.59 -8.27 -17.86
CA ALA A 253 7.40 -9.07 -18.11
C ALA A 253 6.21 -8.23 -18.58
N GLN A 254 5.26 -8.88 -19.22
CA GLN A 254 3.94 -8.35 -19.47
C GLN A 254 2.93 -9.05 -18.55
N LEU A 255 2.20 -8.29 -17.78
CA LEU A 255 1.04 -8.78 -17.04
C LEU A 255 -0.20 -8.72 -17.93
N ARG A 256 -0.90 -9.83 -18.09
CA ARG A 256 -2.19 -9.91 -18.76
C ARG A 256 -3.26 -10.14 -17.71
N LEU A 257 -4.06 -9.12 -17.48
CA LEU A 257 -5.05 -9.06 -16.41
C LEU A 257 -6.42 -9.52 -16.91
N GLU A 258 -7.21 -10.12 -16.04
CA GLU A 258 -8.56 -10.59 -16.35
C GLU A 258 -9.58 -9.44 -16.30
N GLU A 259 -9.23 -8.31 -15.63
CA GLU A 259 -10.02 -7.10 -15.54
C GLU A 259 -9.15 -5.88 -15.85
N GLU A 260 -9.78 -4.79 -16.27
CA GLU A 260 -9.10 -3.54 -16.53
C GLU A 260 -8.61 -2.88 -15.24
N VAL A 261 -7.41 -2.37 -15.25
CA VAL A 261 -6.83 -1.61 -14.13
C VAL A 261 -6.41 -0.23 -14.61
N SER A 262 -6.48 0.73 -13.71
CA SER A 262 -6.07 2.10 -13.98
C SER A 262 -4.76 2.37 -13.27
N SER A 263 -3.74 2.70 -14.03
CA SER A 263 -2.39 2.91 -13.50
C SER A 263 -1.71 4.09 -14.18
N ARG A 264 -0.61 4.52 -13.61
CA ARG A 264 0.33 5.48 -14.22
C ARG A 264 1.75 4.98 -14.07
N TYR A 265 2.66 5.55 -14.83
CA TYR A 265 4.09 5.30 -14.70
C TYR A 265 4.56 5.54 -13.26
N GLY A 266 5.36 4.63 -12.71
CA GLY A 266 5.87 4.69 -11.33
C GLY A 266 4.97 4.03 -10.28
N ASP A 267 3.80 3.50 -10.67
CA ASP A 267 2.95 2.77 -9.74
C ASP A 267 3.63 1.48 -9.29
N ARG A 268 3.54 1.19 -8.00
CA ARG A 268 4.00 -0.06 -7.41
C ARG A 268 2.83 -0.96 -7.12
N PHE A 269 3.02 -2.22 -7.41
CA PHE A 269 2.03 -3.25 -7.20
C PHE A 269 2.68 -4.50 -6.58
N ILE A 270 1.86 -5.38 -6.07
CA ILE A 270 2.31 -6.65 -5.52
C ILE A 270 1.63 -7.79 -6.29
N LEU A 271 2.42 -8.81 -6.62
CA LEU A 271 1.89 -10.06 -7.11
C LEU A 271 1.91 -11.11 -5.99
N ARG A 272 0.84 -11.85 -5.87
CA ARG A 272 0.76 -13.01 -5.00
C ARG A 272 0.52 -14.27 -5.82
N SER A 273 1.10 -15.38 -5.40
CA SER A 273 0.81 -16.67 -6.01
C SER A 273 -0.67 -17.02 -5.89
N TYR A 274 -1.19 -17.77 -6.86
CA TYR A 274 -2.58 -18.25 -6.79
C TYR A 274 -2.77 -19.26 -5.65
N SER A 275 -1.82 -20.17 -5.46
CA SER A 275 -1.83 -21.18 -4.40
C SER A 275 -0.41 -21.75 -4.19
N PRO A 276 0.10 -21.79 -2.95
CA PRO A 276 -0.41 -21.14 -1.74
C PRO A 276 -0.37 -19.61 -1.85
N LEU A 277 -1.24 -18.93 -1.10
CA LEU A 277 -1.30 -17.45 -1.06
C LEU A 277 -0.07 -16.90 -0.33
N MET A 278 1.01 -16.67 -1.06
CA MET A 278 2.22 -16.02 -0.54
C MET A 278 2.60 -14.84 -1.42
N THR A 279 3.17 -13.80 -0.82
CA THR A 279 3.72 -12.65 -1.54
C THR A 279 4.96 -13.10 -2.29
N CYS A 280 4.96 -12.97 -3.61
CA CYS A 280 6.02 -13.50 -4.46
C CYS A 280 6.81 -12.42 -5.15
N LEU A 281 6.21 -11.28 -5.46
CA LEU A 281 6.78 -10.34 -6.41
C LEU A 281 6.46 -8.89 -6.08
N LEU A 282 7.40 -8.06 -6.40
CA LEU A 282 7.22 -6.63 -6.52
C LEU A 282 7.40 -6.20 -7.95
N TYR A 283 6.68 -5.17 -8.44
CA TYR A 283 7.35 -4.14 -9.11
C TYR A 283 6.68 -2.88 -9.61
N THR A 284 7.47 -2.03 -10.24
CA THR A 284 7.14 -0.70 -10.72
C THR A 284 6.85 -0.73 -12.20
N SER A 285 5.78 -0.04 -12.56
CA SER A 285 5.68 0.79 -13.74
C SER A 285 5.42 0.15 -15.10
N PRO A 286 4.31 0.55 -15.76
CA PRO A 286 4.24 0.45 -17.23
C PRO A 286 5.32 1.38 -17.84
N SER A 287 6.01 0.89 -18.87
CA SER A 287 6.97 1.70 -19.64
C SER A 287 6.24 2.80 -20.41
N PRO A 288 6.82 4.00 -20.60
CA PRO A 288 6.24 5.03 -21.45
C PRO A 288 5.98 4.60 -22.90
N ARG A 289 6.60 3.51 -23.36
CA ARG A 289 6.40 2.97 -24.71
C ARG A 289 5.04 2.30 -24.93
N ASP A 290 4.27 2.03 -23.86
CA ASP A 290 2.94 1.43 -23.97
C ASP A 290 1.84 2.45 -24.27
N GLN A 291 2.20 3.73 -24.33
CA GLN A 291 1.27 4.83 -24.65
C GLN A 291 1.11 5.09 -26.16
N GLU A 292 1.90 4.42 -27.00
CA GLU A 292 1.90 4.61 -28.46
C GLU A 292 1.38 3.41 -29.26
N ALA A 293 0.79 2.42 -28.61
CA ALA A 293 0.27 1.23 -29.31
C ALA A 293 -1.26 1.17 -29.33
#